data_f8c6e57c40b7fdcdedadfb08edc36e03
#
_entry.id   f8c6e57c40b7fdcdedadfb08edc36e03
#
_cell.length_a   1.000
_cell.length_b   1.000
_cell.length_c   1.000
_cell.angle_alpha   90.00
_cell.angle_beta   90.00
_cell.angle_gamma   90.00
#
_symmetry.space_group_name_H-M   'P 1'
#
loop_
_entity.id
_entity.type
_entity.pdbx_description
1 polymer ?
#
loop_
_entity_poly.entity_id
_entity_poly.type
_entity_poly.pdbx_seq_one_letter_code
_entity_poly.pdbx_strand_id
1 'polypeptide(L)'
;MAYVATRGGERAIEQSERLYREEMGPFDRARVAEVKRGLPYLIDRVMGEASLYDEDLAALALAQTGGELHEAVLLLRAWRTTQPRLTVAAPVEQGGLFTHRRISAAFKDIPGGQVLGPTLDYAHRILATEVLEGETYAPAAVEPAAQPAPAFQPAVSAWQAENDLLDLSEKDGTQGNDIPDLTREPLLFPSKRAHTLQSLARAETGGVLALGYAAMRGYGQAHPTVNELRLAEAEIAVTHPDGRRFSAGRVKISQAEVVDKKGDKLRLGYAATFGWNEVKCISAATLDLNAPGAEKGSATEEEFFLYHTEGVESSGFCIHFKLPHYVTFQSSLDAMRDAKAKKAMKQSTPSSSEAVGQKKSPPSSSEAVGHSSSEPAE
;
A
#
# COMPACT_ATOMS: atom_id res chain seq x y z
N MET A 1 1.50 16.02 -23.12
CA MET A 1 0.15 15.50 -23.44
C MET A 1 -0.56 16.52 -24.31
N ALA A 2 -0.94 16.15 -25.52
CA ALA A 2 -1.68 17.05 -26.39
C ALA A 2 -3.16 16.96 -26.03
N TYR A 3 -3.68 17.98 -25.37
CA TYR A 3 -5.13 18.14 -25.22
C TYR A 3 -5.72 18.51 -26.56
N VAL A 4 -6.53 17.64 -27.14
CA VAL A 4 -7.33 18.00 -28.29
C VAL A 4 -8.50 18.83 -27.78
N ALA A 5 -8.43 20.15 -27.97
CA ALA A 5 -9.54 21.02 -27.67
C ALA A 5 -10.73 20.68 -28.58
N THR A 6 -11.78 20.10 -28.02
CA THR A 6 -13.06 19.92 -28.70
C THR A 6 -13.85 21.24 -28.64
N ARG A 7 -14.53 21.61 -29.74
CA ARG A 7 -15.41 22.79 -29.76
C ARG A 7 -16.43 22.70 -28.63
N GLY A 8 -16.51 23.70 -27.78
CA GLY A 8 -17.41 23.77 -26.62
C GLY A 8 -16.93 23.00 -25.39
N GLY A 9 -15.69 22.45 -25.39
CA GLY A 9 -15.13 21.67 -24.27
C GLY A 9 -15.04 22.47 -22.98
N GLU A 10 -14.59 23.72 -23.02
CA GLU A 10 -14.48 24.61 -21.87
C GLU A 10 -15.83 24.77 -21.15
N ARG A 11 -16.88 25.12 -21.89
CA ARG A 11 -18.24 25.27 -21.32
C ARG A 11 -18.77 23.95 -20.75
N ALA A 12 -18.46 22.82 -21.36
CA ALA A 12 -18.87 21.51 -20.86
C ALA A 12 -18.14 21.18 -19.55
N ILE A 13 -16.87 21.53 -19.44
CA ILE A 13 -16.08 21.36 -18.20
C ILE A 13 -16.67 22.22 -17.08
N GLU A 14 -16.95 23.50 -17.34
CA GLU A 14 -17.58 24.41 -16.34
C GLU A 14 -18.93 23.87 -15.85
N GLN A 15 -19.77 23.35 -16.75
CA GLN A 15 -21.05 22.74 -16.36
C GLN A 15 -20.86 21.47 -15.54
N SER A 16 -19.90 20.64 -15.89
CA SER A 16 -19.58 19.41 -15.14
C SER A 16 -19.09 19.74 -13.72
N GLU A 17 -18.19 20.72 -13.58
CA GLU A 17 -17.76 21.19 -12.25
C GLU A 17 -18.92 21.76 -11.41
N ARG A 18 -19.82 22.47 -12.05
CA ARG A 18 -21.00 23.01 -11.36
C ARG A 18 -21.90 21.91 -10.84
N LEU A 19 -22.20 20.90 -11.67
CA LEU A 19 -22.98 19.73 -11.26
C LEU A 19 -22.31 19.00 -10.10
N TYR A 20 -21.01 18.77 -10.19
CA TYR A 20 -20.23 18.15 -9.09
C TYR A 20 -20.37 18.93 -7.78
N ARG A 21 -20.25 20.26 -7.83
CA ARG A 21 -20.39 21.12 -6.64
C ARG A 21 -21.82 21.10 -6.08
N GLU A 22 -22.84 21.04 -6.95
CA GLU A 22 -24.23 20.92 -6.54
C GLU A 22 -24.48 19.58 -5.82
N GLU A 23 -23.97 18.46 -6.34
CA GLU A 23 -24.09 17.14 -5.72
C GLU A 23 -23.33 17.05 -4.38
N MET A 24 -22.16 17.65 -4.30
CA MET A 24 -21.35 17.67 -3.08
C MET A 24 -21.98 18.50 -1.95
N GLY A 25 -22.87 19.44 -2.30
CA GLY A 25 -23.51 20.33 -1.34
C GLY A 25 -22.55 21.32 -0.68
N PRO A 26 -22.99 21.97 0.42
CA PRO A 26 -22.19 23.00 1.10
C PRO A 26 -20.84 22.46 1.57
N PHE A 27 -19.79 23.23 1.32
CA PHE A 27 -18.44 22.95 1.76
C PHE A 27 -17.98 24.06 2.70
N ASP A 28 -18.05 23.79 3.99
CA ASP A 28 -17.78 24.74 5.06
C ASP A 28 -17.04 24.09 6.24
N ARG A 29 -16.73 24.89 7.24
CA ARG A 29 -16.03 24.44 8.46
C ARG A 29 -16.82 23.38 9.25
N ALA A 30 -18.15 23.44 9.21
CA ALA A 30 -19.01 22.48 9.93
C ALA A 30 -18.84 21.08 9.33
N ARG A 31 -18.88 20.95 7.99
CA ARG A 31 -18.64 19.70 7.28
C ARG A 31 -17.25 19.11 7.58
N VAL A 32 -16.21 19.95 7.59
CA VAL A 32 -14.85 19.50 7.96
C VAL A 32 -14.81 18.94 9.38
N ALA A 33 -15.47 19.64 10.32
CA ALA A 33 -15.54 19.19 11.72
C ALA A 33 -16.33 17.88 11.87
N GLU A 34 -17.37 17.65 11.09
CA GLU A 34 -18.12 16.39 11.05
C GLU A 34 -17.27 15.24 10.53
N VAL A 35 -16.54 15.42 9.44
CA VAL A 35 -15.60 14.44 8.89
C VAL A 35 -14.52 14.10 9.94
N LYS A 36 -13.95 15.12 10.59
CA LYS A 36 -12.93 14.92 11.64
C LYS A 36 -13.44 14.06 12.79
N ARG A 37 -14.66 14.33 13.27
CA ARG A 37 -15.26 13.57 14.38
C ARG A 37 -15.74 12.18 13.99
N GLY A 38 -16.30 12.05 12.78
CA GLY A 38 -16.99 10.84 12.34
C GLY A 38 -16.07 9.77 11.75
N LEU A 39 -14.88 10.14 11.25
CA LEU A 39 -14.03 9.28 10.46
C LEU A 39 -12.56 9.22 10.94
N PRO A 40 -12.30 9.00 12.26
CA PRO A 40 -10.94 9.12 12.81
C PRO A 40 -9.94 8.15 12.16
N TYR A 41 -10.33 6.90 11.89
CA TYR A 41 -9.44 5.92 11.24
C TYR A 41 -9.13 6.28 9.77
N LEU A 42 -10.08 6.94 9.09
CA LEU A 42 -9.87 7.38 7.73
C LEU A 42 -8.91 8.57 7.68
N ILE A 43 -9.01 9.49 8.65
CA ILE A 43 -8.07 10.59 8.85
C ILE A 43 -6.66 10.05 9.11
N ASP A 44 -6.53 9.10 10.03
CA ASP A 44 -5.25 8.45 10.32
C ASP A 44 -4.64 7.79 9.06
N ARG A 45 -5.47 7.14 8.25
CA ARG A 45 -5.06 6.53 6.99
C ARG A 45 -4.52 7.55 5.99
N VAL A 46 -5.27 8.63 5.72
CA VAL A 46 -4.82 9.67 4.76
C VAL A 46 -3.58 10.41 5.24
N MET A 47 -3.45 10.67 6.56
CA MET A 47 -2.22 11.25 7.12
C MET A 47 -1.00 10.36 6.86
N GLY A 48 -1.13 9.04 7.09
CA GLY A 48 -0.07 8.08 6.83
C GLY A 48 0.32 8.03 5.35
N GLU A 49 -0.65 7.90 4.45
CA GLU A 49 -0.43 7.81 3.01
C GLU A 49 0.10 9.12 2.40
N ALA A 50 -0.30 10.28 2.96
CA ALA A 50 0.20 11.59 2.54
C ALA A 50 1.58 11.94 3.13
N SER A 51 2.05 11.22 4.14
CA SER A 51 3.22 11.61 4.95
C SER A 51 3.09 13.02 5.51
N LEU A 52 1.89 13.36 5.98
CA LEU A 52 1.55 14.66 6.55
C LEU A 52 0.67 14.46 7.78
N TYR A 53 1.19 14.78 8.95
CA TYR A 53 0.46 14.64 10.21
C TYR A 53 -0.23 15.95 10.57
N ASP A 54 -1.48 16.06 10.16
CA ASP A 54 -2.39 17.17 10.51
C ASP A 54 -3.84 16.69 10.32
N GLU A 55 -4.57 16.50 11.43
CA GLU A 55 -5.95 16.00 11.40
C GLU A 55 -6.92 16.97 10.74
N ASP A 56 -6.68 18.29 10.86
CA ASP A 56 -7.56 19.29 10.27
C ASP A 56 -7.37 19.36 8.74
N LEU A 57 -6.13 19.30 8.27
CA LEU A 57 -5.85 19.22 6.83
C LEU A 57 -6.34 17.90 6.22
N ALA A 58 -6.19 16.79 6.93
CA ALA A 58 -6.71 15.50 6.48
C ALA A 58 -8.24 15.50 6.38
N ALA A 59 -8.93 16.06 7.38
CA ALA A 59 -10.39 16.22 7.36
C ALA A 59 -10.86 17.16 6.25
N LEU A 60 -10.11 18.26 6.02
CA LEU A 60 -10.37 19.20 4.95
C LEU A 60 -10.26 18.53 3.58
N ALA A 61 -9.18 17.78 3.33
CA ALA A 61 -8.97 17.08 2.07
C ALA A 61 -10.07 16.04 1.81
N LEU A 62 -10.42 15.23 2.81
CA LEU A 62 -11.52 14.27 2.71
C LEU A 62 -12.87 14.94 2.44
N ALA A 63 -13.17 16.04 3.14
CA ALA A 63 -14.42 16.79 2.92
C ALA A 63 -14.47 17.42 1.52
N GLN A 64 -13.34 17.92 1.02
CA GLN A 64 -13.23 18.55 -0.30
C GLN A 64 -13.40 17.55 -1.44
N THR A 65 -12.92 16.32 -1.26
CA THR A 65 -12.96 15.25 -2.28
C THR A 65 -14.17 14.32 -2.14
N GLY A 66 -15.09 14.61 -1.21
CA GLY A 66 -16.24 13.75 -0.95
C GLY A 66 -15.89 12.37 -0.40
N GLY A 67 -14.69 12.22 0.20
CA GLY A 67 -14.20 10.96 0.74
C GLY A 67 -13.43 10.11 -0.27
N GLU A 68 -13.15 10.62 -1.48
CA GLU A 68 -12.29 9.92 -2.43
C GLU A 68 -10.83 9.97 -1.92
N LEU A 69 -10.30 8.79 -1.56
CA LEU A 69 -9.05 8.67 -0.79
C LEU A 69 -7.81 9.09 -1.58
N HIS A 70 -7.70 8.63 -2.83
CA HIS A 70 -6.52 8.93 -3.65
C HIS A 70 -6.42 10.40 -3.97
N GLU A 71 -7.56 11.06 -4.23
CA GLU A 71 -7.61 12.51 -4.42
C GLU A 71 -7.27 13.27 -3.13
N ALA A 72 -7.76 12.83 -1.98
CA ALA A 72 -7.43 13.44 -0.69
C ALA A 72 -5.92 13.34 -0.41
N VAL A 73 -5.32 12.18 -0.62
CA VAL A 73 -3.87 11.97 -0.48
C VAL A 73 -3.08 12.81 -1.47
N LEU A 74 -3.53 12.90 -2.73
CA LEU A 74 -2.91 13.76 -3.75
C LEU A 74 -2.90 15.22 -3.32
N LEU A 75 -4.05 15.74 -2.85
CA LEU A 75 -4.16 17.13 -2.38
C LEU A 75 -3.22 17.41 -1.21
N LEU A 76 -3.15 16.50 -0.23
CA LEU A 76 -2.26 16.65 0.93
C LEU A 76 -0.78 16.59 0.54
N ARG A 77 -0.40 15.68 -0.36
CA ARG A 77 0.97 15.61 -0.87
C ARG A 77 1.35 16.87 -1.65
N ALA A 78 0.43 17.37 -2.49
CA ALA A 78 0.62 18.64 -3.22
C ALA A 78 0.76 19.82 -2.26
N TRP A 79 -0.14 19.94 -1.29
CA TRP A 79 -0.08 20.97 -0.25
C TRP A 79 1.25 20.94 0.49
N ARG A 80 1.70 19.78 0.94
CA ARG A 80 2.98 19.63 1.64
C ARG A 80 4.16 20.17 0.84
N THR A 81 4.18 20.00 -0.49
CA THR A 81 5.27 20.50 -1.35
C THR A 81 5.35 22.03 -1.39
N THR A 82 4.26 22.72 -1.08
CA THR A 82 4.20 24.19 -1.02
C THR A 82 4.70 24.74 0.32
N GLN A 83 4.90 23.89 1.32
CA GLN A 83 5.32 24.34 2.65
C GLN A 83 6.83 24.28 2.81
N PRO A 84 7.46 25.29 3.41
CA PRO A 84 8.88 25.26 3.69
C PRO A 84 9.18 24.23 4.79
N ARG A 85 10.25 23.47 4.64
CA ARG A 85 10.78 22.66 5.73
C ARG A 85 11.56 23.56 6.68
N LEU A 86 11.07 23.73 7.89
CA LEU A 86 11.71 24.58 8.89
C LEU A 86 12.85 23.86 9.60
N THR A 87 12.66 22.56 9.91
CA THR A 87 13.66 21.74 10.61
C THR A 87 13.37 20.25 10.40
N VAL A 88 14.26 19.40 10.90
CA VAL A 88 14.10 17.95 10.96
C VAL A 88 14.03 17.54 12.42
N ALA A 89 13.08 16.69 12.77
CA ALA A 89 12.94 16.16 14.12
C ALA A 89 14.13 15.26 14.49
N ALA A 90 14.46 15.20 15.77
CA ALA A 90 15.41 14.22 16.28
C ALA A 90 14.84 12.80 16.12
N PRO A 91 15.69 11.77 15.96
CA PRO A 91 15.25 10.39 15.95
C PRO A 91 14.44 10.04 17.20
N VAL A 92 13.40 9.24 17.03
CA VAL A 92 12.56 8.72 18.12
C VAL A 92 13.02 7.30 18.44
N GLU A 93 13.45 7.10 19.69
CA GLU A 93 13.76 5.76 20.18
C GLU A 93 12.49 4.94 20.40
N GLN A 94 12.48 3.67 20.02
CA GLN A 94 11.31 2.79 20.22
C GLN A 94 10.90 2.70 21.70
N GLY A 95 11.86 2.71 22.62
CA GLY A 95 11.59 2.74 24.06
C GLY A 95 10.99 4.06 24.55
N GLY A 96 11.07 5.15 23.77
CA GLY A 96 10.52 6.47 24.07
C GLY A 96 9.08 6.70 23.63
N LEU A 97 8.40 5.65 23.17
CA LEU A 97 7.02 5.72 22.71
C LEU A 97 6.01 5.63 23.86
N PHE A 98 5.05 6.53 23.87
CA PHE A 98 3.94 6.52 24.82
C PHE A 98 2.86 5.52 24.32
N THR A 99 2.86 4.33 24.89
CA THR A 99 2.11 3.18 24.38
C THR A 99 0.66 3.17 24.84
N HIS A 100 -0.29 3.11 23.91
CA HIS A 100 -1.72 2.94 24.17
C HIS A 100 -2.16 1.48 24.01
N ARG A 101 -1.58 0.76 23.08
CA ARG A 101 -1.82 -0.66 22.81
C ARG A 101 -0.50 -1.34 22.47
N ARG A 102 -0.30 -2.53 23.03
CA ARG A 102 0.89 -3.34 22.77
C ARG A 102 0.56 -4.80 22.90
N ILE A 103 0.71 -5.55 21.83
CA ILE A 103 0.47 -6.99 21.81
C ILE A 103 1.60 -7.73 21.10
N SER A 104 1.79 -8.99 21.49
CA SER A 104 2.64 -9.94 20.80
C SER A 104 1.85 -11.21 20.55
N ALA A 105 1.93 -11.76 19.33
CA ALA A 105 1.43 -13.09 19.01
C ALA A 105 2.53 -14.16 19.09
N ALA A 106 3.80 -13.75 19.00
CA ALA A 106 4.95 -14.64 19.08
C ALA A 106 5.27 -15.08 20.51
N PHE A 107 5.09 -14.18 21.48
CA PHE A 107 5.46 -14.43 22.87
C PHE A 107 4.32 -14.07 23.82
N LYS A 108 3.99 -15.00 24.72
CA LYS A 108 2.97 -14.77 25.76
C LYS A 108 3.45 -13.70 26.75
N ASP A 109 4.68 -13.83 27.19
CA ASP A 109 5.30 -12.93 28.18
C ASP A 109 6.41 -12.12 27.50
N ILE A 110 6.21 -10.80 27.44
CA ILE A 110 7.18 -9.85 26.87
C ILE A 110 7.62 -8.83 27.91
N PRO A 111 8.85 -8.30 27.83
CA PRO A 111 9.31 -7.28 28.77
C PRO A 111 8.36 -6.08 28.80
N GLY A 112 7.90 -5.69 30.00
CA GLY A 112 6.91 -4.63 30.19
C GLY A 112 5.44 -5.04 29.99
N GLY A 113 5.18 -6.29 29.61
CA GLY A 113 3.84 -6.85 29.46
C GLY A 113 3.09 -6.41 28.21
N GLN A 114 1.91 -6.96 28.04
CA GLN A 114 0.97 -6.62 26.95
C GLN A 114 -0.08 -5.63 27.44
N VAL A 115 -0.51 -4.73 26.58
CA VAL A 115 -1.55 -3.72 26.83
C VAL A 115 -2.59 -3.82 25.73
N LEU A 116 -3.82 -4.17 26.07
CA LEU A 116 -4.87 -4.39 25.08
C LEU A 116 -5.29 -3.10 24.38
N GLY A 117 -5.45 -2.02 25.13
CA GLY A 117 -5.80 -0.70 24.62
C GLY A 117 -7.11 -0.62 23.83
N PRO A 118 -7.36 0.49 23.13
CA PRO A 118 -8.52 0.63 22.24
C PRO A 118 -8.35 -0.24 21.00
N THR A 119 -9.35 -1.10 20.71
CA THR A 119 -9.33 -2.01 19.57
C THR A 119 -10.72 -2.43 19.14
N LEU A 120 -10.91 -2.72 17.85
CA LEU A 120 -12.11 -3.36 17.30
C LEU A 120 -12.03 -4.89 17.30
N ASP A 121 -10.94 -5.50 17.75
CA ASP A 121 -10.70 -6.94 17.64
C ASP A 121 -11.76 -7.78 18.36
N TYR A 122 -12.30 -7.26 19.45
CA TYR A 122 -13.33 -7.93 20.27
C TYR A 122 -14.74 -7.39 20.04
N ALA A 123 -14.93 -6.51 19.06
CA ALA A 123 -16.27 -6.06 18.67
C ALA A 123 -17.05 -7.22 18.04
N HIS A 124 -18.35 -7.28 18.33
CA HIS A 124 -19.23 -8.31 17.75
C HIS A 124 -19.35 -8.24 16.23
N ARG A 125 -19.00 -7.10 15.61
CA ARG A 125 -19.07 -6.85 14.17
C ARG A 125 -20.47 -7.08 13.58
N ILE A 126 -21.49 -6.72 14.37
CA ILE A 126 -22.91 -6.73 14.00
C ILE A 126 -23.28 -5.31 13.60
N LEU A 127 -23.98 -5.17 12.47
CA LEU A 127 -24.49 -3.88 12.02
C LEU A 127 -25.61 -3.42 12.97
N ALA A 128 -25.44 -2.24 13.55
CA ALA A 128 -26.41 -1.65 14.49
C ALA A 128 -27.57 -0.99 13.72
N THR A 129 -28.45 -1.78 13.15
CA THR A 129 -29.58 -1.32 12.32
C THR A 129 -30.60 -0.52 13.11
N GLU A 130 -30.68 -0.75 14.42
CA GLU A 130 -31.58 -0.09 15.37
C GLU A 130 -31.36 1.43 15.44
N VAL A 131 -30.14 1.88 15.10
CA VAL A 131 -29.82 3.31 14.99
C VAL A 131 -30.64 4.00 13.91
N LEU A 132 -30.97 3.29 12.82
CA LEU A 132 -31.83 3.81 11.75
C LEU A 132 -33.29 3.95 12.19
N GLU A 133 -33.69 3.23 13.24
CA GLU A 133 -35.02 3.26 13.85
C GLU A 133 -35.12 4.30 14.98
N GLY A 134 -34.02 5.03 15.25
CA GLY A 134 -33.95 6.11 16.22
C GLY A 134 -33.36 5.74 17.57
N GLU A 135 -32.84 4.52 17.72
CA GLU A 135 -32.11 4.15 18.94
C GLU A 135 -30.73 4.83 18.96
N THR A 136 -30.27 5.14 20.18
CA THR A 136 -28.94 5.70 20.39
C THR A 136 -28.00 4.64 20.94
N TYR A 137 -26.93 4.36 20.21
CA TYR A 137 -25.86 3.49 20.68
C TYR A 137 -24.92 4.31 21.58
N ALA A 138 -25.19 4.34 22.87
CA ALA A 138 -24.27 4.90 23.85
C ALA A 138 -23.33 3.79 24.34
N PRO A 139 -22.00 3.99 24.34
CA PRO A 139 -21.11 3.05 24.99
C PRO A 139 -21.52 2.94 26.44
N ALA A 140 -21.59 1.71 26.95
CA ALA A 140 -21.82 1.48 28.38
C ALA A 140 -20.79 2.28 29.18
N ALA A 141 -21.25 2.97 30.20
CA ALA A 141 -20.34 3.67 31.10
C ALA A 141 -19.44 2.61 31.75
N VAL A 142 -18.22 2.48 31.20
CA VAL A 142 -17.20 1.66 31.85
C VAL A 142 -16.63 2.52 32.96
N GLU A 143 -16.77 2.07 34.20
CA GLU A 143 -15.98 2.65 35.29
C GLU A 143 -14.51 2.61 34.83
N PRO A 144 -13.80 3.74 34.89
CA PRO A 144 -12.39 3.73 34.52
C PRO A 144 -11.68 2.82 35.51
N ALA A 145 -11.48 1.55 35.11
CA ALA A 145 -10.49 0.74 35.79
C ALA A 145 -9.22 1.57 35.80
N ALA A 146 -8.55 1.68 36.95
CA ALA A 146 -7.28 2.39 37.05
C ALA A 146 -6.34 1.77 36.00
N GLN A 147 -6.36 2.32 34.79
CA GLN A 147 -5.42 1.91 33.76
C GLN A 147 -4.06 2.31 34.28
N PRO A 148 -3.11 1.39 34.35
CA PRO A 148 -1.74 1.79 34.63
C PRO A 148 -1.39 2.89 33.63
N ALA A 149 -0.79 3.97 34.12
CA ALA A 149 -0.36 5.06 33.25
C ALA A 149 0.42 4.46 32.07
N PRO A 150 0.17 4.89 30.83
CA PRO A 150 0.91 4.41 29.69
C PRO A 150 2.40 4.52 29.97
N ALA A 151 3.08 3.40 29.95
CA ALA A 151 4.48 3.34 30.31
C ALA A 151 5.35 3.31 29.07
N PHE A 152 6.51 3.94 29.14
CA PHE A 152 7.60 3.73 28.19
C PHE A 152 8.09 2.29 28.34
N GLN A 153 8.09 1.52 27.27
CA GLN A 153 8.44 0.11 27.30
C GLN A 153 9.47 -0.22 26.23
N PRO A 154 10.50 -1.04 26.55
CA PRO A 154 11.47 -1.46 25.56
C PRO A 154 10.80 -2.25 24.44
N ALA A 155 11.33 -2.16 23.22
CA ALA A 155 10.86 -2.99 22.13
C ALA A 155 11.16 -4.48 22.40
N VAL A 156 10.30 -5.39 21.91
CA VAL A 156 10.55 -6.84 22.01
C VAL A 156 11.82 -7.20 21.26
N SER A 157 12.06 -6.60 20.10
CA SER A 157 13.28 -6.79 19.31
C SER A 157 14.54 -6.36 20.04
N ALA A 158 14.51 -5.33 20.90
CA ALA A 158 15.65 -4.92 21.73
C ALA A 158 16.03 -6.04 22.71
N TRP A 159 15.05 -6.58 23.42
CA TRP A 159 15.25 -7.73 24.31
C TRP A 159 15.79 -8.96 23.57
N GLN A 160 15.26 -9.23 22.36
CA GLN A 160 15.73 -10.35 21.53
C GLN A 160 17.18 -10.14 21.08
N ALA A 161 17.56 -8.92 20.71
CA ALA A 161 18.95 -8.58 20.33
C ALA A 161 19.93 -8.77 21.49
N GLU A 162 19.57 -8.34 22.72
CA GLU A 162 20.37 -8.55 23.93
C GLU A 162 20.57 -10.04 24.26
N ASN A 163 19.64 -10.90 23.85
CA ASN A 163 19.70 -12.35 24.08
C ASN A 163 20.22 -13.14 22.85
N ASP A 164 20.80 -12.47 21.88
CA ASP A 164 21.35 -13.08 20.64
C ASP A 164 20.34 -13.90 19.83
N LEU A 165 19.05 -13.53 19.87
CA LEU A 165 17.97 -14.21 19.19
C LEU A 165 17.72 -13.68 17.77
N LEU A 166 18.17 -12.45 17.46
CA LEU A 166 17.96 -11.82 16.16
C LEU A 166 19.15 -11.98 15.21
N ASP A 167 18.86 -12.23 13.95
CA ASP A 167 19.83 -12.06 12.87
C ASP A 167 19.92 -10.57 12.53
N LEU A 168 21.05 -9.95 12.93
CA LEU A 168 21.34 -8.54 12.69
C LEU A 168 22.25 -8.32 11.47
N SER A 169 22.53 -9.36 10.68
CA SER A 169 23.48 -9.33 9.57
C SER A 169 23.01 -8.46 8.39
N GLU A 170 21.70 -8.24 8.26
CA GLU A 170 21.08 -7.48 7.16
C GLU A 170 20.82 -6.00 7.52
N LYS A 171 21.44 -5.47 8.56
CA LYS A 171 21.32 -4.03 8.86
C LYS A 171 22.06 -3.24 7.79
N ASP A 172 21.31 -2.46 6.99
CA ASP A 172 21.96 -1.39 6.24
C ASP A 172 22.55 -0.39 7.23
N GLY A 173 23.80 -0.01 7.03
CA GLY A 173 24.51 0.89 7.94
C GLY A 173 24.03 2.34 7.90
N THR A 174 22.79 2.61 7.43
CA THR A 174 22.23 3.95 7.31
C THR A 174 22.02 4.53 8.70
N GLN A 175 22.83 5.50 9.10
CA GLN A 175 22.75 6.16 10.39
C GLN A 175 22.82 7.68 10.24
N GLY A 176 22.17 8.38 11.17
CA GLY A 176 22.29 9.83 11.30
C GLY A 176 21.74 10.62 10.11
N ASN A 177 22.59 11.48 9.54
CA ASN A 177 22.18 12.41 8.46
C ASN A 177 22.08 11.78 7.05
N ASP A 178 22.47 10.51 6.89
CA ASP A 178 22.43 9.81 5.61
C ASP A 178 21.08 9.11 5.34
N ILE A 179 20.08 9.34 6.21
CA ILE A 179 18.73 8.81 6.01
C ILE A 179 18.11 9.53 4.81
N PRO A 180 17.75 8.78 3.73
CA PRO A 180 17.16 9.37 2.55
C PRO A 180 15.76 9.94 2.82
N ASP A 181 15.29 10.83 1.96
CA ASP A 181 13.99 11.47 2.09
C ASP A 181 13.17 11.31 0.80
N LEU A 182 12.31 10.31 0.76
CA LEU A 182 11.41 10.03 -0.37
C LEU A 182 10.48 11.18 -0.75
N THR A 183 10.36 12.19 0.08
CA THR A 183 9.58 13.37 -0.26
C THR A 183 10.34 14.35 -1.14
N ARG A 184 11.64 14.14 -1.34
CA ARG A 184 12.57 15.02 -2.06
C ARG A 184 13.47 14.29 -3.03
N GLU A 185 13.70 13.01 -2.81
CA GLU A 185 14.61 12.17 -3.59
C GLU A 185 13.83 11.08 -4.33
N PRO A 186 14.23 10.73 -5.55
CA PRO A 186 13.61 9.63 -6.27
C PRO A 186 13.96 8.29 -5.60
N LEU A 187 13.01 7.35 -5.64
CA LEU A 187 13.26 5.97 -5.28
C LEU A 187 14.06 5.29 -6.42
N LEU A 188 15.22 4.75 -6.09
CA LEU A 188 16.08 4.01 -7.02
C LEU A 188 16.23 2.56 -6.55
N PHE A 189 16.31 1.62 -7.49
CA PHE A 189 16.47 0.20 -7.20
C PHE A 189 17.88 -0.31 -7.57
N PRO A 190 18.47 -1.23 -6.78
CA PRO A 190 17.97 -1.69 -5.47
C PRO A 190 17.93 -0.54 -4.45
N SER A 191 16.88 -0.48 -3.65
CA SER A 191 16.73 0.61 -2.71
C SER A 191 17.48 0.34 -1.40
N LYS A 192 17.81 1.42 -0.66
CA LYS A 192 18.24 1.28 0.72
C LYS A 192 17.02 0.92 1.57
N ARG A 193 17.17 0.08 2.60
CA ARG A 193 16.06 -0.28 3.49
C ARG A 193 15.33 0.92 4.08
N ALA A 194 16.04 2.02 4.34
CA ALA A 194 15.42 3.26 4.78
C ALA A 194 14.45 3.86 3.73
N HIS A 195 14.72 3.74 2.43
CA HIS A 195 13.78 4.09 1.36
C HIS A 195 12.58 3.14 1.33
N THR A 196 12.82 1.83 1.42
CA THR A 196 11.76 0.81 1.47
C THR A 196 10.79 1.08 2.62
N LEU A 197 11.32 1.29 3.84
CA LEU A 197 10.50 1.56 5.02
C LEU A 197 9.70 2.87 4.91
N GLN A 198 10.28 3.93 4.34
CA GLN A 198 9.57 5.18 4.08
C GLN A 198 8.47 4.99 3.01
N SER A 199 8.75 4.23 1.95
CA SER A 199 7.78 3.91 0.90
C SER A 199 6.60 3.13 1.50
N LEU A 200 6.86 2.10 2.29
CA LEU A 200 5.84 1.31 2.97
C LEU A 200 5.01 2.15 3.96
N ALA A 201 5.65 3.08 4.67
CA ALA A 201 4.94 3.99 5.58
C ALA A 201 3.88 4.83 4.85
N ARG A 202 4.18 5.31 3.65
CA ARG A 202 3.29 6.14 2.82
C ARG A 202 2.51 5.39 1.75
N ALA A 203 2.69 4.08 1.66
CA ALA A 203 2.01 3.23 0.69
C ALA A 203 0.49 3.22 0.88
N GLU A 204 -0.24 2.93 -0.18
CA GLU A 204 -1.70 2.76 -0.15
C GLU A 204 -2.05 1.52 0.67
N THR A 205 -2.94 1.69 1.65
CA THR A 205 -3.24 0.66 2.66
C THR A 205 -3.81 -0.62 2.05
N GLY A 206 -4.70 -0.52 1.07
CA GLY A 206 -5.32 -1.68 0.43
C GLY A 206 -4.32 -2.48 -0.40
N GLY A 207 -3.43 -1.81 -1.12
CA GLY A 207 -2.35 -2.44 -1.89
C GLY A 207 -1.36 -3.17 -0.98
N VAL A 208 -0.91 -2.51 0.09
CA VAL A 208 -0.03 -3.13 1.10
C VAL A 208 -0.69 -4.35 1.73
N LEU A 209 -1.99 -4.25 2.09
CA LEU A 209 -2.74 -5.36 2.65
C LEU A 209 -2.83 -6.54 1.68
N ALA A 210 -3.15 -6.28 0.41
CA ALA A 210 -3.28 -7.32 -0.62
C ALA A 210 -1.96 -8.05 -0.86
N LEU A 211 -0.85 -7.32 -0.98
CA LEU A 211 0.47 -7.91 -1.23
C LEU A 211 1.03 -8.60 0.02
N GLY A 212 0.86 -8.02 1.21
CA GLY A 212 1.21 -8.68 2.47
C GLY A 212 0.41 -9.96 2.68
N TYR A 213 -0.89 -9.96 2.36
CA TYR A 213 -1.72 -11.16 2.37
C TYR A 213 -1.22 -12.22 1.37
N ALA A 214 -0.87 -11.81 0.14
CA ALA A 214 -0.31 -12.72 -0.85
C ALA A 214 0.98 -13.38 -0.32
N ALA A 215 1.89 -12.60 0.27
CA ALA A 215 3.11 -13.13 0.88
C ALA A 215 2.80 -14.19 1.95
N MET A 216 1.85 -13.90 2.86
CA MET A 216 1.45 -14.83 3.93
C MET A 216 0.70 -16.06 3.42
N ARG A 217 0.05 -15.98 2.26
CA ARG A 217 -0.70 -17.10 1.65
C ARG A 217 0.16 -18.11 0.91
N GLY A 218 1.48 -17.95 0.91
CA GLY A 218 2.43 -18.88 0.33
C GLY A 218 3.10 -18.40 -0.97
N TYR A 219 2.86 -17.14 -1.37
CA TYR A 219 3.58 -16.51 -2.48
C TYR A 219 4.83 -15.75 -2.02
N GLY A 220 5.09 -15.70 -0.72
CA GLY A 220 6.31 -15.18 -0.10
C GLY A 220 7.19 -16.31 0.41
N GLN A 221 8.40 -15.94 0.84
CA GLN A 221 9.41 -16.89 1.35
C GLN A 221 9.18 -17.28 2.82
N ALA A 222 8.44 -16.44 3.56
CA ALA A 222 8.21 -16.61 4.98
C ALA A 222 6.74 -16.37 5.35
N HIS A 223 6.26 -17.11 6.33
CA HIS A 223 4.99 -16.89 7.00
C HIS A 223 5.24 -16.36 8.41
N PRO A 224 5.39 -15.05 8.58
CA PRO A 224 5.83 -14.48 9.84
C PRO A 224 4.74 -14.50 10.91
N THR A 225 5.20 -14.30 12.15
CA THR A 225 4.33 -14.07 13.32
C THR A 225 4.57 -12.66 13.85
N VAL A 226 3.52 -12.00 14.33
CA VAL A 226 3.62 -10.67 14.94
C VAL A 226 4.46 -10.76 16.22
N ASN A 227 5.64 -10.17 16.17
CA ASN A 227 6.57 -10.08 17.28
C ASN A 227 6.12 -9.01 18.29
N GLU A 228 5.79 -7.84 17.77
CA GLU A 228 5.18 -6.74 18.51
C GLU A 228 4.33 -5.90 17.57
N LEU A 229 3.11 -5.59 18.01
CA LEU A 229 2.27 -4.56 17.43
C LEU A 229 2.06 -3.49 18.47
N ARG A 230 2.31 -2.23 18.12
CA ARG A 230 2.20 -1.09 19.03
C ARG A 230 1.42 0.05 18.40
N LEU A 231 0.41 0.54 19.13
CA LEU A 231 -0.19 1.85 18.90
C LEU A 231 0.33 2.79 19.97
N ALA A 232 0.94 3.88 19.56
CA ALA A 232 1.62 4.77 20.48
C ALA A 232 1.60 6.23 20.00
N GLU A 233 2.04 7.12 20.86
CA GLU A 233 2.43 8.48 20.49
C GLU A 233 3.93 8.65 20.58
N ALA A 234 4.51 9.28 19.56
CA ALA A 234 5.89 9.66 19.53
C ALA A 234 6.02 11.16 19.81
N GLU A 235 6.86 11.54 20.73
CA GLU A 235 7.21 12.94 20.95
C GLU A 235 8.15 13.44 19.87
N ILE A 236 7.78 14.55 19.21
CA ILE A 236 8.58 15.17 18.17
C ILE A 236 9.49 16.23 18.78
N ALA A 237 10.73 15.85 19.04
CA ALA A 237 11.75 16.75 19.53
C ALA A 237 12.45 17.45 18.36
N VAL A 238 12.55 18.76 18.41
CA VAL A 238 13.26 19.57 17.43
C VAL A 238 14.35 20.40 18.10
N THR A 239 15.39 20.74 17.35
CA THR A 239 16.49 21.58 17.84
C THR A 239 16.39 22.95 17.21
N HIS A 240 16.26 23.97 18.04
CA HIS A 240 16.30 25.37 17.62
C HIS A 240 17.71 25.76 17.16
N PRO A 241 17.90 26.75 16.27
CA PRO A 241 19.22 27.19 15.83
C PRO A 241 20.20 27.60 16.95
N ASP A 242 19.70 27.97 18.13
CA ASP A 242 20.51 28.27 19.33
C ASP A 242 20.94 27.01 20.11
N GLY A 243 20.63 25.81 19.61
CA GLY A 243 20.98 24.52 20.20
C GLY A 243 20.01 23.99 21.26
N ARG A 244 18.97 24.74 21.64
CA ARG A 244 17.96 24.25 22.59
C ARG A 244 17.04 23.21 21.92
N ARG A 245 16.78 22.12 22.63
CA ARG A 245 15.78 21.14 22.23
C ARG A 245 14.43 21.47 22.88
N PHE A 246 13.37 21.31 22.13
CA PHE A 246 12.01 21.46 22.62
C PHE A 246 11.07 20.45 21.92
N SER A 247 9.94 20.17 22.56
CA SER A 247 8.89 19.35 21.99
C SER A 247 8.03 20.18 21.03
N ALA A 248 7.84 19.68 19.81
CA ALA A 248 6.89 20.21 18.84
C ALA A 248 5.52 19.52 18.96
N GLY A 249 5.31 18.71 19.99
CA GLY A 249 4.09 17.95 20.23
C GLY A 249 4.28 16.45 20.04
N ARG A 250 3.15 15.72 20.01
CA ARG A 250 3.14 14.27 19.83
C ARG A 250 2.36 13.92 18.57
N VAL A 251 2.78 12.84 17.93
CA VAL A 251 2.12 12.25 16.78
C VAL A 251 1.72 10.82 17.08
N LYS A 252 0.51 10.43 16.67
CA LYS A 252 0.06 9.03 16.72
C LYS A 252 0.85 8.22 15.71
N ILE A 253 1.33 7.07 16.12
CA ILE A 253 1.99 6.11 15.23
C ILE A 253 1.48 4.70 15.49
N SER A 254 1.46 3.91 14.44
CA SER A 254 1.41 2.46 14.50
C SER A 254 2.76 1.92 14.09
N GLN A 255 3.22 0.88 14.76
CA GLN A 255 4.36 0.08 14.32
C GLN A 255 4.08 -1.40 14.46
N ALA A 256 4.68 -2.21 13.62
CA ALA A 256 4.68 -3.65 13.72
C ALA A 256 6.08 -4.20 13.52
N GLU A 257 6.42 -5.17 14.33
CA GLU A 257 7.52 -6.10 14.16
C GLU A 257 6.94 -7.46 13.84
N VAL A 258 7.46 -8.13 12.82
CA VAL A 258 7.14 -9.52 12.51
C VAL A 258 8.40 -10.34 12.45
N VAL A 259 8.34 -11.59 12.88
CA VAL A 259 9.50 -12.47 12.93
C VAL A 259 9.23 -13.79 12.23
N ASP A 260 10.29 -14.33 11.66
CA ASP A 260 10.33 -15.69 11.12
C ASP A 260 11.65 -16.35 11.47
N LYS A 261 11.62 -17.68 11.62
CA LYS A 261 12.80 -18.46 11.98
C LYS A 261 13.71 -18.71 10.77
N LYS A 262 15.00 -18.37 10.90
CA LYS A 262 16.05 -18.68 9.93
C LYS A 262 17.23 -19.32 10.64
N GLY A 263 17.37 -20.64 10.52
CA GLY A 263 18.41 -21.37 11.25
C GLY A 263 18.16 -21.37 12.76
N ASP A 264 19.08 -20.85 13.52
CA ASP A 264 19.04 -20.71 14.98
C ASP A 264 18.64 -19.31 15.47
N LYS A 265 18.37 -18.37 14.55
CA LYS A 265 17.96 -16.99 14.83
C LYS A 265 16.62 -16.62 14.19
N LEU A 266 16.10 -15.46 14.57
CA LEU A 266 14.92 -14.85 13.99
C LEU A 266 15.32 -13.74 13.03
N ARG A 267 14.72 -13.70 11.85
CA ARG A 267 14.69 -12.52 10.99
C ARG A 267 13.61 -11.57 11.49
N LEU A 268 13.81 -10.27 11.30
CA LEU A 268 12.89 -9.23 11.73
C LEU A 268 12.46 -8.36 10.54
N GLY A 269 11.16 -8.33 10.27
CA GLY A 269 10.53 -7.32 9.43
C GLY A 269 9.92 -6.22 10.28
N TYR A 270 9.95 -4.98 9.79
CA TYR A 270 9.51 -3.81 10.51
C TYR A 270 8.70 -2.86 9.62
N ALA A 271 7.71 -2.22 10.20
CA ALA A 271 7.04 -1.07 9.58
C ALA A 271 6.50 -0.13 10.63
N ALA A 272 6.43 1.16 10.29
CA ALA A 272 5.77 2.19 11.08
C ALA A 272 5.10 3.22 10.17
N THR A 273 3.98 3.80 10.61
CA THR A 273 3.27 4.85 9.87
C THR A 273 2.59 5.80 10.83
N PHE A 274 2.22 6.98 10.36
CA PHE A 274 1.38 7.89 11.13
C PHE A 274 -0.03 7.33 11.33
N GLY A 275 -0.65 7.71 12.44
CA GLY A 275 -1.98 7.31 12.81
C GLY A 275 -2.10 5.87 13.29
N TRP A 276 -3.32 5.43 13.56
CA TRP A 276 -3.58 4.07 14.01
C TRP A 276 -3.99 3.18 12.84
N ASN A 277 -3.01 2.49 12.26
CA ASN A 277 -3.09 1.69 11.06
C ASN A 277 -2.46 0.30 11.28
N GLU A 278 -2.98 -0.48 12.24
CA GLU A 278 -2.42 -1.79 12.66
C GLU A 278 -2.21 -2.75 11.49
N VAL A 279 -3.27 -2.97 10.71
CA VAL A 279 -3.27 -3.95 9.62
C VAL A 279 -2.28 -3.57 8.53
N LYS A 280 -2.19 -2.28 8.21
CA LYS A 280 -1.17 -1.76 7.27
C LYS A 280 0.23 -2.06 7.77
N CYS A 281 0.52 -1.80 9.07
CA CYS A 281 1.85 -2.03 9.62
C CYS A 281 2.23 -3.51 9.63
N ILE A 282 1.31 -4.42 9.99
CA ILE A 282 1.56 -5.86 9.95
C ILE A 282 1.89 -6.30 8.52
N SER A 283 1.10 -5.87 7.55
CA SER A 283 1.29 -6.25 6.15
C SER A 283 2.58 -5.66 5.57
N ALA A 284 2.88 -4.40 5.88
CA ALA A 284 4.12 -3.74 5.47
C ALA A 284 5.37 -4.40 6.10
N ALA A 285 5.32 -4.74 7.38
CA ALA A 285 6.41 -5.46 8.05
C ALA A 285 6.62 -6.86 7.44
N THR A 286 5.54 -7.52 7.00
CA THR A 286 5.62 -8.80 6.28
C THR A 286 6.31 -8.65 4.92
N LEU A 287 6.03 -7.57 4.19
CA LEU A 287 6.73 -7.27 2.93
C LEU A 287 8.21 -6.95 3.17
N ASP A 288 8.54 -6.13 4.18
CA ASP A 288 9.91 -5.84 4.57
C ASP A 288 10.71 -7.12 4.93
N LEU A 289 10.08 -8.06 5.64
CA LEU A 289 10.70 -9.36 5.98
C LEU A 289 10.98 -10.22 4.75
N ASN A 290 10.08 -10.21 3.76
CA ASN A 290 10.14 -11.08 2.59
C ASN A 290 10.93 -10.50 1.41
N ALA A 291 11.21 -9.19 1.40
CA ALA A 291 11.91 -8.53 0.30
C ALA A 291 13.34 -9.05 0.05
N PRO A 292 14.16 -9.30 1.07
CA PRO A 292 15.51 -9.82 0.85
C PRO A 292 15.50 -11.20 0.20
N GLY A 293 16.11 -11.30 -0.98
CA GLY A 293 16.19 -12.55 -1.75
C GLY A 293 14.91 -13.00 -2.43
N ALA A 294 13.92 -12.10 -2.55
CA ALA A 294 12.69 -12.40 -3.28
C ALA A 294 12.95 -12.69 -4.76
N GLU A 295 12.16 -13.58 -5.33
CA GLU A 295 12.22 -13.92 -6.74
C GLU A 295 11.72 -12.77 -7.60
N LYS A 296 12.40 -12.50 -8.72
CA LYS A 296 12.03 -11.41 -9.64
C LYS A 296 10.63 -11.62 -10.20
N GLY A 297 9.80 -10.57 -10.13
CA GLY A 297 8.41 -10.58 -10.55
C GLY A 297 7.44 -11.21 -9.54
N SER A 298 7.94 -11.61 -8.36
CA SER A 298 7.06 -12.07 -7.28
C SER A 298 6.40 -10.90 -6.55
N ALA A 299 5.31 -11.17 -5.83
CA ALA A 299 4.61 -10.16 -5.03
C ALA A 299 5.44 -9.60 -3.87
N THR A 300 6.57 -10.23 -3.54
CA THR A 300 7.52 -9.83 -2.50
C THR A 300 8.80 -9.21 -3.05
N GLU A 301 8.95 -9.13 -4.38
CA GLU A 301 10.05 -8.37 -4.98
C GLU A 301 9.90 -6.89 -4.64
N GLU A 302 10.98 -6.27 -4.20
CA GLU A 302 10.97 -4.89 -3.71
C GLU A 302 10.43 -3.90 -4.74
N GLU A 303 10.95 -3.92 -5.96
CA GLU A 303 10.50 -3.04 -7.04
C GLU A 303 9.02 -3.26 -7.36
N PHE A 304 8.58 -4.53 -7.38
CA PHE A 304 7.20 -4.88 -7.65
C PHE A 304 6.26 -4.29 -6.59
N PHE A 305 6.46 -4.58 -5.30
CA PHE A 305 5.50 -4.13 -4.29
C PHE A 305 5.56 -2.63 -4.04
N LEU A 306 6.71 -1.98 -4.16
CA LEU A 306 6.81 -0.54 -3.97
C LEU A 306 6.08 0.25 -5.07
N TYR A 307 6.15 -0.19 -6.32
CA TYR A 307 5.36 0.43 -7.40
C TYR A 307 3.87 0.16 -7.26
N HIS A 308 3.47 -1.06 -6.89
CA HIS A 308 2.05 -1.44 -6.81
C HIS A 308 1.33 -0.95 -5.54
N THR A 309 2.07 -0.42 -4.59
CA THR A 309 1.50 0.21 -3.38
C THR A 309 1.55 1.75 -3.42
N GLU A 310 2.04 2.36 -4.51
CA GLU A 310 2.00 3.81 -4.69
C GLU A 310 0.63 4.22 -5.28
N GLY A 311 -0.31 4.50 -4.38
CA GLY A 311 -1.73 4.71 -4.72
C GLY A 311 -1.98 5.93 -5.61
N VAL A 312 -1.22 7.02 -5.45
CA VAL A 312 -1.39 8.23 -6.28
C VAL A 312 -0.93 7.98 -7.71
N GLU A 313 0.19 7.28 -7.91
CA GLU A 313 0.64 6.91 -9.25
C GLU A 313 -0.30 5.92 -9.93
N SER A 314 -0.74 4.89 -9.18
CA SER A 314 -1.66 3.87 -9.69
C SER A 314 -3.00 4.48 -10.10
N SER A 315 -3.57 5.35 -9.27
CA SER A 315 -4.79 6.09 -9.55
C SER A 315 -4.61 7.01 -10.76
N GLY A 316 -3.54 7.80 -10.78
CA GLY A 316 -3.23 8.72 -11.89
C GLY A 316 -3.04 8.00 -13.22
N PHE A 317 -2.41 6.81 -13.20
CA PHE A 317 -2.27 5.98 -14.40
C PHE A 317 -3.63 5.48 -14.91
N CYS A 318 -4.51 5.01 -14.01
CA CYS A 318 -5.85 4.58 -14.39
C CYS A 318 -6.72 5.75 -14.89
N ILE A 319 -6.63 6.91 -14.23
CA ILE A 319 -7.39 8.11 -14.60
C ILE A 319 -7.01 8.59 -16.02
N HIS A 320 -5.76 8.48 -16.43
CA HIS A 320 -5.35 8.95 -17.75
C HIS A 320 -6.07 8.20 -18.88
N PHE A 321 -6.55 6.96 -18.67
CA PHE A 321 -7.35 6.23 -19.66
C PHE A 321 -8.71 6.87 -19.96
N LYS A 322 -9.20 7.76 -19.09
CA LYS A 322 -10.40 8.58 -19.35
C LYS A 322 -10.12 9.72 -20.34
N LEU A 323 -8.84 10.06 -20.57
CA LEU A 323 -8.47 11.12 -21.48
C LEU A 323 -8.66 10.67 -22.95
N PRO A 324 -8.95 11.60 -23.88
CA PRO A 324 -9.12 11.26 -25.28
C PRO A 324 -7.86 10.61 -25.90
N HIS A 325 -8.04 9.41 -26.43
CA HIS A 325 -6.99 8.67 -27.17
C HIS A 325 -7.39 8.50 -28.65
N TYR A 326 -8.17 9.42 -29.20
CA TYR A 326 -8.77 9.32 -30.53
C TYR A 326 -7.75 9.08 -31.64
N VAL A 327 -6.62 9.79 -31.63
CA VAL A 327 -5.60 9.69 -32.66
C VAL A 327 -4.95 8.31 -32.66
N THR A 328 -4.53 7.83 -31.49
CA THR A 328 -3.90 6.51 -31.36
C THR A 328 -4.88 5.39 -31.71
N PHE A 329 -6.12 5.50 -31.25
CA PHE A 329 -7.14 4.47 -31.49
C PHE A 329 -7.53 4.43 -32.97
N GLN A 330 -7.69 5.59 -33.64
CA GLN A 330 -7.96 5.67 -35.07
C GLN A 330 -6.84 5.03 -35.89
N SER A 331 -5.59 5.32 -35.57
CA SER A 331 -4.43 4.69 -36.22
C SER A 331 -4.45 3.15 -36.08
N SER A 332 -4.80 2.65 -34.91
CA SER A 332 -4.94 1.21 -34.64
C SER A 332 -6.08 0.58 -35.48
N LEU A 333 -7.21 1.28 -35.60
CA LEU A 333 -8.34 0.82 -36.44
C LEU A 333 -7.96 0.76 -37.93
N ASP A 334 -7.25 1.74 -38.42
CA ASP A 334 -6.80 1.77 -39.82
C ASP A 334 -5.79 0.64 -40.09
N ALA A 335 -4.85 0.40 -39.19
CA ALA A 335 -3.92 -0.74 -39.28
C ALA A 335 -4.68 -2.10 -39.28
N MET A 336 -5.72 -2.23 -38.45
CA MET A 336 -6.58 -3.44 -38.42
C MET A 336 -7.36 -3.62 -39.74
N ARG A 337 -7.91 -2.55 -40.31
CA ARG A 337 -8.61 -2.56 -41.61
C ARG A 337 -7.69 -3.00 -42.72
N ASP A 338 -6.47 -2.45 -42.78
CA ASP A 338 -5.45 -2.81 -43.76
C ASP A 338 -5.03 -4.29 -43.65
N ALA A 339 -4.84 -4.77 -42.42
CA ALA A 339 -4.52 -6.18 -42.19
C ALA A 339 -5.62 -7.12 -42.65
N LYS A 340 -6.90 -6.77 -42.38
CA LYS A 340 -8.07 -7.52 -42.87
C LYS A 340 -8.17 -7.51 -44.39
N ALA A 341 -7.97 -6.36 -45.04
CA ALA A 341 -7.99 -6.24 -46.50
C ALA A 341 -6.87 -7.10 -47.12
N LYS A 342 -5.65 -7.06 -46.61
CA LYS A 342 -4.54 -7.91 -47.07
C LYS A 342 -4.84 -9.41 -46.93
N LYS A 343 -5.48 -9.81 -45.82
CA LYS A 343 -5.87 -11.21 -45.59
C LYS A 343 -6.96 -11.66 -46.58
N ALA A 344 -7.95 -10.82 -46.85
CA ALA A 344 -9.01 -11.10 -47.84
C ALA A 344 -8.43 -11.24 -49.26
N MET A 345 -7.49 -10.35 -49.65
CA MET A 345 -6.80 -10.44 -50.97
C MET A 345 -6.01 -11.73 -51.12
N LYS A 346 -5.32 -12.19 -50.07
CA LYS A 346 -4.59 -13.48 -50.08
C LYS A 346 -5.51 -14.67 -50.19
N GLN A 347 -6.71 -14.62 -49.65
CA GLN A 347 -7.72 -15.69 -49.76
C GLN A 347 -8.48 -15.71 -51.10
N SER A 348 -8.56 -14.57 -51.78
CA SER A 348 -9.20 -14.44 -53.09
C SER A 348 -8.28 -14.74 -54.28
N THR A 349 -6.97 -14.90 -54.06
CA THR A 349 -6.01 -15.31 -55.09
C THR A 349 -6.07 -16.82 -55.23
N PRO A 350 -6.58 -17.42 -56.33
CA PRO A 350 -6.59 -18.86 -56.48
C PRO A 350 -5.16 -19.40 -56.48
N SER A 351 -4.90 -20.43 -55.69
CA SER A 351 -3.64 -21.17 -55.75
C SER A 351 -3.45 -21.77 -57.16
N SER A 352 -2.57 -21.19 -57.93
CA SER A 352 -2.17 -21.66 -59.27
C SER A 352 -1.30 -22.94 -59.24
N SER A 353 -1.54 -23.85 -58.27
CA SER A 353 -0.79 -25.09 -58.14
C SER A 353 -1.58 -26.38 -58.40
N GLU A 354 -2.76 -26.31 -59.06
CA GLU A 354 -3.46 -27.51 -59.51
C GLU A 354 -3.59 -27.57 -61.04
N ALA A 355 -2.51 -27.60 -61.73
CA ALA A 355 -2.48 -27.97 -63.14
C ALA A 355 -1.12 -28.43 -63.58
N VAL A 356 -0.59 -29.53 -63.07
CA VAL A 356 0.39 -30.39 -63.82
C VAL A 356 0.37 -31.80 -63.24
N GLY A 357 -0.06 -32.78 -64.05
CA GLY A 357 0.46 -34.13 -63.98
C GLY A 357 -0.42 -35.28 -63.53
N GLN A 358 -1.49 -35.56 -64.28
CA GLN A 358 -1.89 -36.96 -64.43
C GLN A 358 -0.83 -37.68 -65.26
N LYS A 359 0.02 -38.48 -64.65
CA LYS A 359 0.71 -39.62 -65.32
C LYS A 359 0.33 -40.89 -64.60
N LYS A 360 -0.39 -41.75 -65.35
CA LYS A 360 -0.66 -43.14 -65.02
C LYS A 360 0.64 -43.93 -64.83
N SER A 361 0.70 -44.78 -63.81
CA SER A 361 1.61 -45.93 -63.78
C SER A 361 0.96 -47.10 -63.05
N PRO A 362 1.31 -48.33 -63.38
CA PRO A 362 0.49 -49.52 -63.15
C PRO A 362 0.80 -50.20 -61.81
N PRO A 363 0.05 -51.30 -61.50
CA PRO A 363 0.04 -51.88 -60.14
C PRO A 363 1.07 -53.03 -59.99
N SER A 364 1.63 -53.16 -58.77
CA SER A 364 2.23 -54.43 -58.27
C SER A 364 2.13 -54.37 -56.75
N SER A 365 1.30 -55.19 -56.18
CA SER A 365 1.44 -56.49 -55.51
C SER A 365 2.27 -56.51 -54.22
N SER A 366 1.53 -56.97 -53.18
CA SER A 366 1.94 -57.83 -52.06
C SER A 366 2.88 -57.24 -51.01
N GLU A 367 2.65 -57.38 -49.79
CA GLU A 367 2.43 -58.32 -48.70
C GLU A 367 2.75 -57.57 -47.38
N ALA A 368 1.89 -57.53 -46.46
CA ALA A 368 1.62 -58.33 -45.28
C ALA A 368 2.71 -58.33 -44.19
N VAL A 369 2.22 -58.31 -42.95
CA VAL A 369 2.83 -58.62 -41.64
C VAL A 369 3.33 -57.34 -40.90
N GLY A 370 2.88 -56.92 -39.76
CA GLY A 370 2.21 -57.60 -38.65
C GLY A 370 2.87 -57.12 -37.35
N HIS A 371 2.09 -56.89 -36.33
CA HIS A 371 2.44 -56.82 -34.89
C HIS A 371 3.09 -55.53 -34.40
N SER A 372 2.64 -54.91 -33.37
CA SER A 372 1.86 -55.11 -32.15
C SER A 372 2.45 -54.24 -31.05
N SER A 373 1.58 -53.61 -30.32
CA SER A 373 1.62 -53.32 -28.86
C SER A 373 2.84 -52.57 -28.32
N SER A 374 2.76 -51.61 -27.46
CA SER A 374 1.98 -51.46 -26.23
C SER A 374 2.30 -50.14 -25.58
N GLU A 375 1.31 -49.48 -25.04
CA GLU A 375 1.41 -48.64 -23.83
C GLU A 375 1.97 -49.47 -22.65
N PRO A 376 2.36 -48.93 -21.49
CA PRO A 376 1.69 -47.83 -20.76
C PRO A 376 2.61 -46.87 -19.94
N ALA A 377 1.99 -45.81 -19.48
CA ALA A 377 1.88 -45.20 -18.14
C ALA A 377 3.08 -45.29 -17.18
N GLU A 378 3.55 -44.12 -16.71
CA GLU A 378 3.43 -43.59 -15.35
C GLU A 378 3.63 -42.05 -15.38
#